data_d8378ae97465731d80e7b8e62804d9dc
#
_entry.id   d8378ae97465731d80e7b8e62804d9dc
#
_cell.length_a   1.000
_cell.length_b   1.000
_cell.length_c   1.000
_cell.angle_alpha   90.00
_cell.angle_beta   90.00
_cell.angle_gamma   90.00
#
_symmetry.space_group_name_H-M   'P 1'
#
loop_
_entity.id
_entity.type
_entity.pdbx_description
1 polymer ?
#
loop_
_entity_poly.entity_id
_entity_poly.type
_entity_poly.pdbx_seq_one_letter_code
_entity_poly.pdbx_strand_id
1 'polypeptide(L)'
;MAYSGKFKPTNLDKYKGDWKKITYRSSWEQYMMRWLDNHPQVVQWNSEEVVIPYFCNAEGKKRRYFMDFWAKFDNGQQFFFEVKPAKETQPPKQPANMTAASKKRFMNEYYTWSVNKDKWTAAQKTADKMGINFRLITENSLRKLGWKG
;
A
#
# COMPACT_ATOMS: atom_id res chain seq x y z
N MET A 1 -0.21 -17.94 -6.31
CA MET A 1 0.47 -17.58 -7.57
C MET A 1 0.67 -16.07 -7.65
N ALA A 2 1.86 -15.66 -7.99
CA ALA A 2 2.15 -14.24 -8.15
C ALA A 2 1.41 -13.71 -9.40
N TYR A 3 0.75 -12.60 -9.26
CA TYR A 3 0.05 -11.91 -10.34
C TYR A 3 0.72 -10.55 -10.50
N SER A 4 1.50 -10.39 -11.56
CA SER A 4 2.26 -9.16 -11.76
C SER A 4 2.36 -8.80 -13.24
N GLY A 5 2.60 -7.52 -13.50
CA GLY A 5 2.77 -7.04 -14.87
C GLY A 5 2.98 -5.54 -14.92
N LYS A 6 3.11 -5.04 -16.13
CA LYS A 6 3.21 -3.60 -16.39
C LYS A 6 1.83 -3.02 -16.62
N PHE A 7 1.59 -1.84 -16.05
CA PHE A 7 0.34 -1.12 -16.24
C PHE A 7 0.58 0.10 -17.13
N LYS A 8 -0.20 0.22 -18.19
CA LYS A 8 -0.17 1.41 -19.04
C LYS A 8 -1.44 2.22 -18.79
N PRO A 9 -1.33 3.46 -18.26
CA PRO A 9 -2.50 4.29 -18.05
C PRO A 9 -3.20 4.64 -19.36
N THR A 10 -4.54 4.69 -19.32
CA THR A 10 -5.34 5.23 -20.43
C THR A 10 -5.25 6.76 -20.45
N ASN A 11 -5.18 7.36 -19.26
CA ASN A 11 -5.11 8.82 -19.09
C ASN A 11 -3.72 9.23 -18.64
N LEU A 12 -2.78 9.27 -19.59
CA LEU A 12 -1.36 9.52 -19.30
C LEU A 12 -1.13 10.86 -18.60
N ASP A 13 -1.93 11.85 -18.89
CA ASP A 13 -1.83 13.20 -18.30
C ASP A 13 -2.17 13.23 -16.80
N LYS A 14 -2.86 12.22 -16.29
CA LYS A 14 -3.16 12.09 -14.85
C LYS A 14 -2.00 11.50 -14.07
N TYR A 15 -1.11 10.76 -14.72
CA TYR A 15 -0.04 10.08 -13.99
C TYR A 15 1.11 11.03 -13.70
N LYS A 16 1.44 11.18 -12.42
CA LYS A 16 2.54 12.03 -11.97
C LYS A 16 3.78 11.21 -11.69
N GLY A 17 4.61 11.03 -12.70
CA GLY A 17 5.82 10.25 -12.60
C GLY A 17 6.15 9.56 -13.92
N ASP A 18 6.98 8.53 -13.87
CA ASP A 18 7.36 7.76 -15.06
C ASP A 18 6.36 6.62 -15.29
N TRP A 19 5.34 6.86 -16.11
CA TRP A 19 4.31 5.87 -16.39
C TRP A 19 4.86 4.58 -17.01
N LYS A 20 6.03 4.61 -17.64
CA LYS A 20 6.64 3.45 -18.24
C LYS A 20 7.13 2.44 -17.20
N LYS A 21 7.27 2.86 -15.95
CA LYS A 21 7.77 2.00 -14.87
C LYS A 21 6.67 1.44 -13.98
N ILE A 22 5.40 1.76 -14.26
CA ILE A 22 4.31 1.30 -13.39
C ILE A 22 4.22 -0.23 -13.45
N THR A 23 4.34 -0.84 -12.28
CA THR A 23 4.28 -2.30 -12.14
C THR A 23 3.30 -2.66 -11.04
N TYR A 24 2.33 -3.52 -11.34
CA TYR A 24 1.48 -4.09 -10.30
C TYR A 24 2.03 -5.47 -9.91
N ARG A 25 1.95 -5.78 -8.62
CA ARG A 25 2.42 -7.04 -8.06
C ARG A 25 1.28 -7.92 -7.56
N SER A 26 0.04 -7.47 -7.73
CA SER A 26 -1.16 -8.22 -7.36
C SER A 26 -2.33 -7.72 -8.20
N SER A 27 -3.38 -8.56 -8.27
CA SER A 27 -4.63 -8.16 -8.94
C SER A 27 -5.30 -6.99 -8.22
N TRP A 28 -5.13 -6.89 -6.90
CA TRP A 28 -5.67 -5.78 -6.11
C TRP A 28 -5.00 -4.47 -6.50
N GLU A 29 -3.67 -4.48 -6.66
CA GLU A 29 -2.94 -3.30 -7.11
C GLU A 29 -3.35 -2.90 -8.51
N GLN A 30 -3.51 -3.87 -9.42
CA GLN A 30 -3.96 -3.61 -10.78
C GLN A 30 -5.35 -2.97 -10.78
N TYR A 31 -6.26 -3.50 -9.95
CA TYR A 31 -7.61 -2.92 -9.83
C TYR A 31 -7.54 -1.47 -9.34
N MET A 32 -6.73 -1.22 -8.32
CA MET A 32 -6.56 0.13 -7.77
C MET A 32 -6.00 1.09 -8.81
N MET A 33 -5.04 0.66 -9.61
CA MET A 33 -4.47 1.47 -10.68
C MET A 33 -5.54 1.85 -11.71
N ARG A 34 -6.37 0.90 -12.13
CA ARG A 34 -7.47 1.17 -13.06
C ARG A 34 -8.48 2.13 -12.45
N TRP A 35 -8.80 1.93 -11.18
CA TRP A 35 -9.74 2.81 -10.48
C TRP A 35 -9.22 4.26 -10.44
N LEU A 36 -7.96 4.43 -10.04
CA LEU A 36 -7.35 5.76 -9.95
C LEU A 36 -7.26 6.43 -11.33
N ASP A 37 -6.89 5.67 -12.34
CA ASP A 37 -6.72 6.20 -13.69
C ASP A 37 -8.04 6.62 -14.33
N ASN A 38 -9.12 5.90 -14.03
CA ASN A 38 -10.41 6.12 -14.70
C ASN A 38 -11.44 6.90 -13.87
N HIS A 39 -11.19 7.09 -12.56
CA HIS A 39 -12.17 7.77 -11.71
C HIS A 39 -12.19 9.28 -12.04
N PRO A 40 -13.38 9.84 -12.36
CA PRO A 40 -13.44 11.23 -12.81
C PRO A 40 -12.99 12.26 -11.77
N GLN A 41 -13.09 11.95 -10.49
CA GLN A 41 -12.68 12.87 -9.43
C GLN A 41 -11.19 12.81 -9.10
N VAL A 42 -10.46 11.79 -9.60
CA VAL A 42 -9.01 11.71 -9.44
C VAL A 42 -8.37 12.55 -10.54
N VAL A 43 -7.66 13.60 -10.14
CA VAL A 43 -7.00 14.48 -11.10
C VAL A 43 -5.55 14.11 -11.37
N GLN A 44 -4.89 13.50 -10.37
CA GLN A 44 -3.50 12.99 -10.50
C GLN A 44 -3.33 11.76 -9.61
N TRP A 45 -2.44 10.87 -10.03
CA TRP A 45 -2.06 9.71 -9.22
C TRP A 45 -0.67 9.22 -9.61
N ASN A 46 -0.05 8.44 -8.72
CA ASN A 46 1.17 7.71 -9.06
C ASN A 46 1.28 6.43 -8.24
N SER A 47 2.24 5.60 -8.63
CA SER A 47 2.53 4.31 -7.97
C SER A 47 4.02 4.24 -7.70
N GLU A 48 4.39 4.00 -6.44
CA GLU A 48 5.78 3.81 -5.99
C GLU A 48 6.72 4.96 -6.34
N GLU A 49 6.19 6.17 -6.53
CA GLU A 49 6.98 7.37 -6.79
C GLU A 49 7.30 8.14 -5.50
N VAL A 50 6.45 8.00 -4.47
CA VAL A 50 6.65 8.67 -3.19
C VAL A 50 7.50 7.77 -2.31
N VAL A 51 8.63 8.31 -1.83
CA VAL A 51 9.56 7.58 -0.96
C VAL A 51 9.55 8.22 0.42
N ILE A 52 9.26 7.42 1.44
CA ILE A 52 9.21 7.86 2.83
C ILE A 52 10.32 7.14 3.60
N PRO A 53 11.31 7.89 4.12
CA PRO A 53 12.32 7.26 4.96
C PRO A 53 11.71 6.86 6.31
N TYR A 54 12.10 5.70 6.82
CA TYR A 54 11.64 5.25 8.11
C TYR A 54 12.74 4.48 8.83
N PHE A 55 12.63 4.38 10.15
CA PHE A 55 13.54 3.56 10.93
C PHE A 55 12.91 2.19 11.17
N CYS A 56 13.57 1.14 10.69
CA CYS A 56 13.11 -0.24 10.87
C CYS A 56 13.66 -0.78 12.19
N ASN A 57 12.83 -0.82 13.23
CA ASN A 57 13.27 -1.27 14.55
C ASN A 57 13.70 -2.75 14.54
N ALA A 58 13.03 -3.59 13.76
CA ALA A 58 13.37 -5.00 13.66
C ALA A 58 14.77 -5.22 13.10
N GLU A 59 15.28 -4.34 12.25
CA GLU A 59 16.62 -4.43 11.65
C GLU A 59 17.61 -3.42 12.25
N GLY A 60 17.13 -2.48 13.06
CA GLY A 60 17.98 -1.47 13.69
C GLY A 60 18.62 -0.50 12.71
N LYS A 61 17.96 -0.20 11.60
CA LYS A 61 18.51 0.68 10.57
C LYS A 61 17.45 1.46 9.83
N LYS A 62 17.86 2.54 9.15
CA LYS A 62 16.99 3.32 8.29
C LYS A 62 16.75 2.58 6.98
N ARG A 63 15.52 2.67 6.48
CA ARG A 63 15.12 2.09 5.19
C ARG A 63 14.23 3.07 4.44
N ARG A 64 13.93 2.76 3.17
CA ARG A 64 13.04 3.54 2.34
C ARG A 64 11.74 2.77 2.13
N TYR A 65 10.62 3.48 2.34
CA TYR A 65 9.29 2.94 2.10
C TYR A 65 8.73 3.59 0.84
N PHE A 66 8.50 2.77 -0.17
CA PHE A 66 7.89 3.21 -1.42
C PHE A 66 6.38 3.08 -1.26
N MET A 67 5.69 4.22 -1.19
CA MET A 67 4.24 4.24 -1.01
C MET A 67 3.57 3.60 -2.22
N ASP A 68 2.60 2.70 -2.00
CA ASP A 68 1.93 2.02 -3.10
C ASP A 68 1.30 3.02 -4.07
N PHE A 69 0.51 3.96 -3.55
CA PHE A 69 -0.16 4.96 -4.38
C PHE A 69 -0.25 6.32 -3.70
N TRP A 70 -0.14 7.35 -4.49
CA TRP A 70 -0.53 8.71 -4.12
C TRP A 70 -1.61 9.16 -5.10
N ALA A 71 -2.61 9.89 -4.61
CA ALA A 71 -3.68 10.40 -5.46
C ALA A 71 -4.13 11.78 -5.00
N LYS A 72 -4.48 12.62 -5.96
CA LYS A 72 -5.07 13.93 -5.71
C LYS A 72 -6.45 13.96 -6.35
N PHE A 73 -7.44 14.39 -5.58
CA PHE A 73 -8.81 14.50 -6.03
C PHE A 73 -9.15 15.93 -6.43
N ASP A 74 -10.25 16.11 -7.19
CA ASP A 74 -10.67 17.41 -7.72
C ASP A 74 -11.06 18.42 -6.63
N ASN A 75 -11.38 17.95 -5.42
CA ASN A 75 -11.65 18.82 -4.27
C ASN A 75 -10.37 19.26 -3.54
N GLY A 76 -9.19 18.92 -4.07
CA GLY A 76 -7.91 19.27 -3.47
C GLY A 76 -7.39 18.28 -2.44
N GLN A 77 -8.19 17.30 -2.02
CA GLN A 77 -7.73 16.28 -1.06
C GLN A 77 -6.71 15.37 -1.69
N GLN A 78 -5.70 15.01 -0.90
CA GLN A 78 -4.65 14.09 -1.32
C GLN A 78 -4.59 12.90 -0.38
N PHE A 79 -4.19 11.75 -0.94
CA PHE A 79 -4.15 10.49 -0.21
C PHE A 79 -2.88 9.72 -0.50
N PHE A 80 -2.35 9.07 0.53
CA PHE A 80 -1.43 7.95 0.39
C PHE A 80 -2.25 6.68 0.62
N PHE A 81 -2.14 5.72 -0.31
CA PHE A 81 -2.83 4.44 -0.20
C PHE A 81 -1.82 3.30 -0.16
N GLU A 82 -2.00 2.41 0.80
CA GLU A 82 -1.24 1.16 0.92
C GLU A 82 -2.22 0.01 0.80
N VAL A 83 -1.98 -0.91 -0.14
CA VAL A 83 -2.84 -2.08 -0.37
C VAL A 83 -2.34 -3.24 0.48
N LYS A 84 -3.18 -3.76 1.38
CA LYS A 84 -2.85 -4.87 2.28
C LYS A 84 -4.07 -5.75 2.54
N PRO A 85 -3.89 -7.07 2.66
CA PRO A 85 -4.99 -7.91 3.15
C PRO A 85 -5.44 -7.46 4.54
N ALA A 86 -6.73 -7.50 4.80
CA ALA A 86 -7.29 -7.04 6.07
C ALA A 86 -6.64 -7.73 7.27
N LYS A 87 -6.34 -9.03 7.16
CA LYS A 87 -5.71 -9.77 8.24
C LYS A 87 -4.31 -9.25 8.58
N GLU A 88 -3.61 -8.64 7.62
CA GLU A 88 -2.27 -8.09 7.85
C GLU A 88 -2.31 -6.67 8.42
N THR A 89 -3.49 -6.08 8.56
CA THR A 89 -3.67 -4.78 9.23
C THR A 89 -3.83 -4.94 10.75
N GLN A 90 -3.78 -6.18 11.24
CA GLN A 90 -3.89 -6.52 12.65
C GLN A 90 -2.65 -7.29 13.09
N PRO A 91 -2.30 -7.25 14.39
CA PRO A 91 -1.20 -8.09 14.89
C PRO A 91 -1.49 -9.56 14.62
N PRO A 92 -0.47 -10.38 14.33
CA PRO A 92 -0.69 -11.82 14.15
C PRO A 92 -1.15 -12.46 15.46
N LYS A 93 -2.02 -13.48 15.33
CA LYS A 93 -2.52 -14.22 16.48
C LYS A 93 -1.56 -15.33 16.85
N GLN A 94 -1.31 -15.47 18.15
CA GLN A 94 -0.51 -16.57 18.65
C GLN A 94 -1.26 -17.88 18.41
N PRO A 95 -0.62 -18.91 17.81
CA PRO A 95 -1.30 -20.18 17.55
C PRO A 95 -1.65 -20.91 18.84
N ALA A 96 -2.75 -21.68 18.83
CA ALA A 96 -3.21 -22.47 19.98
C ALA A 96 -2.19 -23.56 20.34
N ASN A 97 -1.59 -24.20 19.32
CA ASN A 97 -0.55 -25.21 19.49
C ASN A 97 0.79 -24.64 19.04
N MET A 98 1.73 -24.55 19.97
CA MET A 98 3.06 -24.04 19.70
C MET A 98 4.02 -25.14 19.31
N THR A 99 3.81 -25.72 18.14
CA THR A 99 4.80 -26.62 17.53
C THR A 99 5.99 -25.80 17.03
N ALA A 100 7.11 -26.46 16.69
CA ALA A 100 8.26 -25.76 16.12
C ALA A 100 7.87 -25.02 14.83
N ALA A 101 7.04 -25.64 13.98
CA ALA A 101 6.61 -25.06 12.72
C ALA A 101 5.68 -23.87 12.93
N SER A 102 4.69 -23.98 13.82
CA SER A 102 3.74 -22.91 14.08
C SER A 102 4.40 -21.72 14.78
N LYS A 103 5.37 -22.01 15.67
CA LYS A 103 6.15 -20.97 16.34
C LYS A 103 6.98 -20.17 15.33
N LYS A 104 7.65 -20.86 14.38
CA LYS A 104 8.43 -20.20 13.35
C LYS A 104 7.56 -19.32 12.46
N ARG A 105 6.38 -19.82 12.06
CA ARG A 105 5.42 -19.07 11.27
C ARG A 105 4.96 -17.81 12.00
N PHE A 106 4.60 -17.95 13.27
CA PHE A 106 4.18 -16.82 14.08
C PHE A 106 5.28 -15.76 14.21
N MET A 107 6.54 -16.20 14.44
CA MET A 107 7.66 -15.27 14.53
C MET A 107 7.88 -14.51 13.23
N ASN A 108 7.76 -15.19 12.08
CA ASN A 108 7.88 -14.53 10.78
C ASN A 108 6.74 -13.53 10.54
N GLU A 109 5.52 -13.90 10.89
CA GLU A 109 4.36 -12.99 10.77
C GLU A 109 4.52 -11.79 11.68
N TYR A 110 5.03 -11.99 12.89
CA TYR A 110 5.26 -10.90 13.83
C TYR A 110 6.35 -9.94 13.33
N TYR A 111 7.42 -10.50 12.75
CA TYR A 111 8.47 -9.68 12.14
C TYR A 111 7.89 -8.78 11.02
N THR A 112 7.13 -9.37 10.11
CA THR A 112 6.49 -8.64 9.02
C THR A 112 5.54 -7.57 9.55
N TRP A 113 4.73 -7.91 10.54
CA TRP A 113 3.84 -6.97 11.21
C TRP A 113 4.61 -5.79 11.80
N SER A 114 5.72 -6.07 12.49
CA SER A 114 6.55 -5.04 13.11
C SER A 114 7.13 -4.08 12.07
N VAL A 115 7.63 -4.61 10.95
CA VAL A 115 8.15 -3.78 9.85
C VAL A 115 7.04 -2.90 9.26
N ASN A 116 5.89 -3.50 8.98
CA ASN A 116 4.74 -2.75 8.43
C ASN A 116 4.28 -1.64 9.38
N LYS A 117 4.26 -1.91 10.67
CA LYS A 117 3.86 -0.93 11.68
C LYS A 117 4.80 0.29 11.66
N ASP A 118 6.10 0.04 11.53
CA ASP A 118 7.08 1.13 11.44
C ASP A 118 6.87 1.95 10.17
N LYS A 119 6.64 1.28 9.04
CA LYS A 119 6.33 1.93 7.77
C LYS A 119 5.10 2.82 7.88
N TRP A 120 4.02 2.27 8.42
CA TRP A 120 2.74 3.00 8.49
C TRP A 120 2.80 4.16 9.47
N THR A 121 3.54 4.01 10.57
CA THR A 121 3.77 5.10 11.51
C THR A 121 4.49 6.26 10.81
N ALA A 122 5.53 5.95 10.05
CA ALA A 122 6.27 6.96 9.28
C ALA A 122 5.39 7.60 8.20
N ALA A 123 4.58 6.80 7.51
CA ALA A 123 3.66 7.28 6.48
C ALA A 123 2.63 8.25 7.08
N GLN A 124 2.04 7.89 8.22
CA GLN A 124 1.06 8.75 8.89
C GLN A 124 1.69 10.07 9.32
N LYS A 125 2.90 10.02 9.86
CA LYS A 125 3.63 11.20 10.30
C LYS A 125 3.93 12.14 9.12
N THR A 126 4.39 11.57 8.00
CA THR A 126 4.67 12.34 6.79
C THR A 126 3.38 12.93 6.22
N ALA A 127 2.32 12.13 6.17
CA ALA A 127 1.01 12.57 5.69
C ALA A 127 0.49 13.73 6.53
N ASP A 128 0.59 13.64 7.85
CA ASP A 128 0.13 14.71 8.75
C ASP A 128 0.87 16.02 8.49
N LYS A 129 2.18 15.95 8.27
CA LYS A 129 2.98 17.14 7.95
C LYS A 129 2.61 17.78 6.63
N MET A 130 2.21 16.98 5.65
CA MET A 130 1.91 17.44 4.30
C MET A 130 0.42 17.73 4.08
N GLY A 131 -0.42 17.50 5.07
CA GLY A 131 -1.87 17.64 4.90
C GLY A 131 -2.48 16.57 4.00
N ILE A 132 -1.86 15.39 3.95
CA ILE A 132 -2.29 14.26 3.13
C ILE A 132 -2.93 13.22 4.05
N ASN A 133 -3.94 12.52 3.54
CA ASN A 133 -4.62 11.45 4.28
C ASN A 133 -3.95 10.11 3.97
N PHE A 134 -3.59 9.34 5.00
CA PHE A 134 -3.05 7.99 4.80
C PHE A 134 -4.14 6.96 5.05
N ARG A 135 -4.31 6.01 4.12
CA ARG A 135 -5.34 4.97 4.21
C ARG A 135 -4.78 3.61 3.81
N LEU A 136 -5.11 2.60 4.60
CA LEU A 136 -4.87 1.21 4.23
C LEU A 136 -6.05 0.73 3.40
N ILE A 137 -5.77 0.19 2.23
CA ILE A 137 -6.79 -0.34 1.31
C ILE A 137 -6.77 -1.85 1.40
N THR A 138 -7.87 -2.42 1.85
CA THR A 138 -8.02 -3.86 2.01
C THR A 138 -8.97 -4.41 0.94
N GLU A 139 -9.12 -5.74 0.90
CA GLU A 139 -10.12 -6.37 0.02
C GLU A 139 -11.53 -5.81 0.29
N ASN A 140 -11.82 -5.46 1.54
CA ASN A 140 -13.12 -4.87 1.89
C ASN A 140 -13.28 -3.48 1.28
N SER A 141 -12.21 -2.68 1.28
CA SER A 141 -12.20 -1.37 0.64
C SER A 141 -12.42 -1.50 -0.86
N LEU A 142 -11.71 -2.44 -1.50
CA LEU A 142 -11.81 -2.66 -2.95
C LEU A 142 -13.20 -3.12 -3.35
N ARG A 143 -13.84 -3.97 -2.55
CA ARG A 143 -15.21 -4.41 -2.81
C ARG A 143 -16.19 -3.25 -2.79
N LYS A 144 -15.99 -2.29 -1.89
CA LYS A 144 -16.79 -1.07 -1.86
C LYS A 144 -16.58 -0.21 -3.10
N LEU A 145 -15.41 -0.32 -3.75
CA LEU A 145 -15.12 0.39 -4.98
C LEU A 145 -15.56 -0.40 -6.23
N GLY A 146 -16.12 -1.59 -6.06
CA GLY A 146 -16.64 -2.40 -7.15
C GLY A 146 -15.83 -3.63 -7.53
N TRP A 147 -14.75 -3.93 -6.81
CA TRP A 147 -13.96 -5.14 -7.08
C TRP A 147 -14.78 -6.40 -6.74
N LYS A 148 -14.75 -7.37 -7.63
CA LYS A 148 -15.57 -8.58 -7.52
C LYS A 148 -14.76 -9.88 -7.41
N GLY A 149 -13.49 -9.78 -7.16
CA GLY A 149 -12.60 -10.93 -7.08
C GLY A 149 -12.55 -11.67 -5.74
#